data_72b777d5290ac6db018223aba43cce3f
#
_entry.id   72b777d5290ac6db018223aba43cce3f
#
_cell.length_a   1.000
_cell.length_b   1.000
_cell.length_c   1.000
_cell.angle_alpha   90.00
_cell.angle_beta   90.00
_cell.angle_gamma   90.00
#
_symmetry.space_group_name_H-M   'P 1'
#
loop_
_entity.id
_entity.type
_entity.pdbx_description
1 polymer ?
#
loop_
_entity_poly.entity_id
_entity_poly.type
_entity_poly.pdbx_seq_one_letter_code
_entity_poly.pdbx_strand_id
1 'polypeptide(L)'
;MRMRPAIAVSACVLSILLSSCASHSISRTEKRANETEARAAAFRWLQLLDDGDYEEAFEFEAQDFRMFRTQSQFVRLMQARRAPFGNVLSRSFIGAAHVEKFVGAPEGNYESVLFKTAFEHKNPTAERVILIKQPIGWRVIDYRIY
;
A
#
# COMPACT_ATOMS: atom_id res chain seq x y z
N MET A 1 -83.16 -14.46 1.96
CA MET A 1 -82.12 -13.77 1.15
C MET A 1 -80.99 -13.42 2.10
N ARG A 2 -79.89 -14.24 2.12
CA ARG A 2 -78.79 -14.08 3.08
C ARG A 2 -77.55 -13.73 2.31
N MET A 3 -77.08 -12.49 2.50
CA MET A 3 -75.81 -12.01 1.98
C MET A 3 -74.67 -12.52 2.86
N ARG A 4 -73.72 -13.18 2.26
CA ARG A 4 -72.45 -13.60 2.91
C ARG A 4 -71.41 -12.51 2.66
N PRO A 5 -70.63 -12.10 3.68
CA PRO A 5 -69.50 -11.18 3.42
C PRO A 5 -68.27 -11.99 2.96
N ALA A 6 -67.62 -11.45 1.95
CA ALA A 6 -66.32 -11.95 1.44
C ALA A 6 -65.17 -11.52 2.37
N ILE A 7 -64.37 -12.48 2.80
CA ILE A 7 -63.19 -12.24 3.61
C ILE A 7 -62.02 -12.01 2.64
N ALA A 8 -61.51 -10.77 2.61
CA ALA A 8 -60.29 -10.47 1.89
C ALA A 8 -59.07 -10.88 2.70
N VAL A 9 -58.33 -11.88 2.20
CA VAL A 9 -57.03 -12.33 2.76
C VAL A 9 -55.96 -11.40 2.18
N SER A 10 -55.44 -10.51 3.04
CA SER A 10 -54.27 -9.66 2.70
C SER A 10 -53.02 -10.46 2.86
N ALA A 11 -52.37 -10.82 1.75
CA ALA A 11 -51.05 -11.48 1.77
C ALA A 11 -49.97 -10.42 1.96
N CYS A 12 -49.45 -10.34 3.21
CA CYS A 12 -48.23 -9.58 3.50
C CYS A 12 -47.03 -10.32 2.88
N VAL A 13 -46.50 -9.83 1.78
CA VAL A 13 -45.23 -10.28 1.20
C VAL A 13 -44.10 -9.63 2.00
N LEU A 14 -43.51 -10.39 2.92
CA LEU A 14 -42.33 -9.99 3.67
C LEU A 14 -41.10 -10.08 2.80
N SER A 15 -40.70 -8.97 2.18
CA SER A 15 -39.47 -8.87 1.39
C SER A 15 -38.26 -8.87 2.34
N ILE A 16 -37.62 -10.02 2.50
CA ILE A 16 -36.35 -10.15 3.21
C ILE A 16 -35.27 -9.61 2.28
N LEU A 17 -34.81 -8.37 2.56
CA LEU A 17 -33.60 -7.81 1.97
C LEU A 17 -32.39 -8.55 2.57
N LEU A 18 -31.89 -9.56 1.86
CA LEU A 18 -30.59 -10.15 2.12
C LEU A 18 -29.53 -9.12 1.76
N SER A 19 -29.11 -8.32 2.75
CA SER A 19 -27.86 -7.53 2.66
C SER A 19 -26.69 -8.53 2.56
N SER A 20 -26.32 -8.86 1.33
CA SER A 20 -25.09 -9.58 1.04
C SER A 20 -23.91 -8.68 1.41
N CYS A 21 -23.28 -8.93 2.55
CA CYS A 21 -21.94 -8.45 2.84
C CYS A 21 -21.01 -9.13 1.83
N ALA A 22 -20.82 -8.50 0.69
CA ALA A 22 -19.82 -8.92 -0.29
C ALA A 22 -18.44 -8.66 0.33
N SER A 23 -17.83 -9.69 0.91
CA SER A 23 -16.42 -9.69 1.21
C SER A 23 -15.69 -9.50 -0.10
N HIS A 24 -15.11 -8.30 -0.30
CA HIS A 24 -14.39 -7.93 -1.52
C HIS A 24 -13.06 -8.67 -1.52
N SER A 25 -13.05 -9.92 -1.97
CA SER A 25 -11.81 -10.63 -2.26
C SER A 25 -11.21 -10.03 -3.53
N ILE A 26 -10.05 -9.41 -3.40
CA ILE A 26 -9.28 -8.86 -4.53
C ILE A 26 -9.05 -9.95 -5.58
N SER A 27 -9.45 -9.69 -6.82
CA SER A 27 -9.29 -10.64 -7.92
C SER A 27 -7.80 -10.90 -8.23
N ARG A 28 -7.48 -12.07 -8.80
CA ARG A 28 -6.10 -12.40 -9.19
C ARG A 28 -5.50 -11.37 -10.17
N THR A 29 -6.32 -10.85 -11.07
CA THR A 29 -5.90 -9.83 -12.05
C THR A 29 -5.59 -8.50 -11.35
N GLU A 30 -6.44 -8.08 -10.45
CA GLU A 30 -6.25 -6.87 -9.65
C GLU A 30 -5.02 -6.97 -8.74
N LYS A 31 -4.79 -8.13 -8.13
CA LYS A 31 -3.59 -8.39 -7.33
C LYS A 31 -2.31 -8.23 -8.15
N ARG A 32 -2.26 -8.77 -9.38
CA ARG A 32 -1.11 -8.61 -10.29
C ARG A 32 -0.92 -7.17 -10.74
N ALA A 33 -2.00 -6.45 -11.01
CA ALA A 33 -1.93 -5.02 -11.37
C ALA A 33 -1.36 -4.21 -10.20
N ASN A 34 -1.87 -4.43 -8.99
CA ASN A 34 -1.39 -3.77 -7.78
C ASN A 34 0.10 -4.03 -7.53
N GLU A 35 0.54 -5.28 -7.63
CA GLU A 35 1.96 -5.66 -7.51
C GLU A 35 2.83 -4.90 -8.52
N THR A 36 2.41 -4.87 -9.80
CA THR A 36 3.17 -4.20 -10.87
C THR A 36 3.28 -2.69 -10.63
N GLU A 37 2.17 -2.05 -10.27
CA GLU A 37 2.11 -0.61 -10.01
C GLU A 37 2.92 -0.25 -8.75
N ALA A 38 2.73 -1.00 -7.66
CA ALA A 38 3.45 -0.78 -6.40
C ALA A 38 4.96 -0.98 -6.56
N ARG A 39 5.38 -2.01 -7.32
CA ARG A 39 6.79 -2.23 -7.67
C ARG A 39 7.38 -1.04 -8.42
N ALA A 40 6.68 -0.52 -9.43
CA ALA A 40 7.14 0.63 -10.19
C ALA A 40 7.27 1.88 -9.31
N ALA A 41 6.29 2.12 -8.43
CA ALA A 41 6.31 3.23 -7.49
C ALA A 41 7.45 3.10 -6.46
N ALA A 42 7.67 1.90 -5.90
CA ALA A 42 8.77 1.63 -4.97
C ALA A 42 10.14 1.86 -5.62
N PHE A 43 10.32 1.36 -6.86
CA PHE A 43 11.57 1.53 -7.60
C PHE A 43 11.86 3.00 -7.88
N ARG A 44 10.86 3.76 -8.35
CA ARG A 44 10.99 5.20 -8.57
C ARG A 44 11.38 5.95 -7.29
N TRP A 45 10.74 5.63 -6.17
CA TRP A 45 11.06 6.25 -4.90
C TRP A 45 12.48 5.93 -4.44
N LEU A 46 12.94 4.68 -4.61
CA LEU A 46 14.31 4.28 -4.29
C LEU A 46 15.33 4.98 -5.17
N GLN A 47 15.01 5.26 -6.45
CA GLN A 47 15.87 6.06 -7.33
C GLN A 47 16.06 7.49 -6.79
N LEU A 48 14.98 8.13 -6.29
CA LEU A 48 15.11 9.45 -5.67
C LEU A 48 16.09 9.44 -4.48
N LEU A 49 16.05 8.38 -3.66
CA LEU A 49 17.02 8.23 -2.57
C LEU A 49 18.45 7.99 -3.08
N ASP A 50 18.62 7.23 -4.17
CA ASP A 50 19.93 6.94 -4.76
C ASP A 50 20.55 8.20 -5.38
N ASP A 51 19.72 9.06 -5.98
CA ASP A 51 20.14 10.33 -6.62
C ASP A 51 20.34 11.45 -5.59
N GLY A 52 19.92 11.24 -4.32
CA GLY A 52 20.00 12.25 -3.25
C GLY A 52 18.83 13.23 -3.23
N ASP A 53 17.79 12.99 -4.04
CA ASP A 53 16.58 13.82 -4.15
C ASP A 53 15.61 13.53 -3.00
N TYR A 54 16.10 13.68 -1.77
CA TYR A 54 15.36 13.32 -0.56
C TYR A 54 14.11 14.17 -0.35
N GLU A 55 14.12 15.42 -0.77
CA GLU A 55 12.96 16.32 -0.70
C GLU A 55 11.82 15.80 -1.57
N GLU A 56 12.11 15.38 -2.81
CA GLU A 56 11.13 14.78 -3.70
C GLU A 56 10.67 13.41 -3.17
N ALA A 57 11.58 12.62 -2.60
CA ALA A 57 11.24 11.36 -1.96
C ALA A 57 10.27 11.56 -0.78
N PHE A 58 10.40 12.64 0.00
CA PHE A 58 9.46 13.00 1.06
C PHE A 58 8.07 13.31 0.50
N GLU A 59 7.98 14.07 -0.59
CA GLU A 59 6.70 14.37 -1.24
C GLU A 59 6.02 13.11 -1.82
N PHE A 60 6.80 12.08 -2.08
CA PHE A 60 6.28 10.78 -2.53
C PHE A 60 5.69 9.91 -1.41
N GLU A 61 5.92 10.25 -0.14
CA GLU A 61 5.29 9.55 0.98
C GLU A 61 3.79 9.83 1.05
N ALA A 62 3.05 8.90 1.64
CA ALA A 62 1.63 9.08 1.92
C ALA A 62 1.41 10.24 2.89
N GLN A 63 0.44 11.10 2.61
CA GLN A 63 0.19 12.32 3.38
C GLN A 63 0.01 12.06 4.88
N ASP A 64 -0.76 11.02 5.23
CA ASP A 64 -1.02 10.66 6.63
C ASP A 64 0.25 10.27 7.39
N PHE A 65 1.28 9.82 6.68
CA PHE A 65 2.58 9.44 7.26
C PHE A 65 3.55 10.62 7.31
N ARG A 66 3.45 11.58 6.38
CA ARG A 66 4.22 12.84 6.43
C ARG A 66 3.87 13.72 7.62
N MET A 67 2.68 13.58 8.20
CA MET A 67 2.26 14.32 9.40
C MET A 67 3.13 14.06 10.63
N PHE A 68 3.85 12.93 10.69
CA PHE A 68 4.64 12.56 11.86
C PHE A 68 6.07 13.12 11.86
N ARG A 69 6.49 13.77 10.77
CA ARG A 69 7.83 14.38 10.65
C ARG A 69 7.86 15.49 9.62
N THR A 70 8.77 16.44 9.82
CA THR A 70 9.05 17.48 8.82
C THR A 70 9.90 16.91 7.68
N GLN A 71 9.89 17.58 6.52
CA GLN A 71 10.77 17.24 5.38
C GLN A 71 12.25 17.20 5.82
N SER A 72 12.72 18.21 6.58
CA SER A 72 14.09 18.23 7.08
C SER A 72 14.44 17.07 8.02
N GLN A 73 13.48 16.59 8.82
CA GLN A 73 13.67 15.41 9.67
C GLN A 73 13.77 14.14 8.81
N PHE A 74 12.94 14.03 7.77
CA PHE A 74 12.99 12.92 6.81
C PHE A 74 14.34 12.88 6.09
N VAL A 75 14.79 14.00 5.53
CA VAL A 75 16.07 14.10 4.81
C VAL A 75 17.22 13.61 5.70
N ARG A 76 17.35 14.15 6.92
CA ARG A 76 18.38 13.72 7.87
C ARG A 76 18.31 12.22 8.20
N LEU A 77 17.09 11.71 8.39
CA LEU A 77 16.87 10.30 8.69
C LEU A 77 17.32 9.40 7.54
N MET A 78 16.96 9.73 6.30
CA MET A 78 17.31 8.93 5.13
C MET A 78 18.81 9.00 4.85
N GLN A 79 19.42 10.17 4.95
CA GLN A 79 20.87 10.32 4.82
C GLN A 79 21.60 9.47 5.85
N ALA A 80 21.24 9.58 7.14
CA ALA A 80 21.87 8.79 8.21
C ALA A 80 21.67 7.28 8.03
N ARG A 81 20.49 6.86 7.54
CA ARG A 81 20.18 5.44 7.32
C ARG A 81 20.95 4.84 6.14
N ARG A 82 21.21 5.62 5.10
CA ARG A 82 21.88 5.15 3.88
C ARG A 82 23.40 5.34 3.88
N ALA A 83 23.91 6.36 4.57
CA ALA A 83 25.35 6.68 4.60
C ALA A 83 26.27 5.49 4.87
N PRO A 84 25.95 4.54 5.81
CA PRO A 84 26.83 3.40 6.08
C PRO A 84 26.97 2.41 4.91
N PHE A 85 26.06 2.44 3.93
CA PHE A 85 26.01 1.47 2.84
C PHE A 85 26.76 1.93 1.58
N GLY A 86 26.99 3.23 1.42
CA GLY A 86 27.55 3.82 0.21
C GLY A 86 26.56 3.81 -0.97
N ASN A 87 27.08 3.95 -2.18
CA ASN A 87 26.27 3.98 -3.39
C ASN A 87 25.68 2.61 -3.74
N VAL A 88 24.55 2.62 -4.43
CA VAL A 88 23.95 1.38 -4.99
C VAL A 88 24.72 0.95 -6.22
N LEU A 89 25.19 -0.30 -6.23
CA LEU A 89 25.85 -0.92 -7.37
C LEU A 89 24.86 -1.67 -8.27
N SER A 90 23.86 -2.32 -7.66
CA SER A 90 22.79 -2.99 -8.40
C SER A 90 21.57 -3.21 -7.51
N ARG A 91 20.40 -3.28 -8.14
CA ARG A 91 19.13 -3.60 -7.46
C ARG A 91 18.28 -4.50 -8.34
N SER A 92 17.74 -5.57 -7.75
CA SER A 92 16.83 -6.49 -8.42
C SER A 92 15.58 -6.74 -7.57
N PHE A 93 14.43 -6.81 -8.21
CA PHE A 93 13.17 -7.16 -7.57
C PHE A 93 13.19 -8.61 -7.12
N ILE A 94 12.78 -8.87 -5.86
CA ILE A 94 12.62 -10.22 -5.31
C ILE A 94 11.16 -10.63 -5.35
N GLY A 95 10.26 -9.78 -4.89
CA GLY A 95 8.84 -10.07 -4.81
C GLY A 95 8.03 -8.94 -4.16
N ALA A 96 6.72 -9.07 -4.24
CA ALA A 96 5.79 -8.21 -3.53
C ALA A 96 4.74 -9.07 -2.81
N ALA A 97 4.23 -8.57 -1.71
CA ALA A 97 3.18 -9.21 -0.93
C ALA A 97 2.11 -8.19 -0.57
N HIS A 98 0.86 -8.55 -0.86
CA HIS A 98 -0.28 -7.79 -0.39
C HIS A 98 -0.38 -7.87 1.14
N VAL A 99 -0.60 -6.72 1.79
CA VAL A 99 -0.76 -6.59 3.23
C VAL A 99 -2.13 -5.97 3.50
N GLU A 100 -3.03 -6.75 4.09
CA GLU A 100 -4.40 -6.29 4.37
C GLU A 100 -4.45 -5.31 5.55
N LYS A 101 -3.53 -5.45 6.49
CA LYS A 101 -3.51 -4.67 7.72
C LYS A 101 -2.09 -4.33 8.15
N PHE A 102 -1.81 -3.06 8.31
CA PHE A 102 -0.54 -2.59 8.85
C PHE A 102 -0.76 -2.00 10.25
N VAL A 103 0.00 -2.46 11.24
CA VAL A 103 -0.19 -2.04 12.63
C VAL A 103 0.05 -0.54 12.77
N GLY A 104 -0.94 0.18 13.31
CA GLY A 104 -0.86 1.63 13.48
C GLY A 104 -1.17 2.46 12.23
N ALA A 105 -1.59 1.80 11.14
CA ALA A 105 -1.99 2.47 9.90
C ALA A 105 -3.50 2.38 9.67
N PRO A 106 -4.11 3.30 8.89
CA PRO A 106 -5.51 3.22 8.47
C PRO A 106 -5.81 1.93 7.70
N GLU A 107 -7.08 1.57 7.59
CA GLU A 107 -7.49 0.53 6.65
C GLU A 107 -7.17 0.95 5.21
N GLY A 108 -6.64 0.02 4.41
CA GLY A 108 -6.24 0.34 3.04
C GLY A 108 -5.60 -0.83 2.31
N ASN A 109 -5.31 -0.59 1.06
CA ASN A 109 -4.60 -1.52 0.18
C ASN A 109 -3.10 -1.27 0.31
N TYR A 110 -2.38 -2.21 0.88
CA TYR A 110 -0.93 -2.11 1.09
C TYR A 110 -0.18 -3.16 0.27
N GLU A 111 1.00 -2.79 -0.23
CA GLU A 111 1.95 -3.71 -0.84
C GLU A 111 3.32 -3.57 -0.17
N SER A 112 3.90 -4.69 0.21
CA SER A 112 5.29 -4.79 0.69
C SER A 112 6.16 -5.28 -0.44
N VAL A 113 7.00 -4.40 -0.97
CA VAL A 113 7.89 -4.68 -2.11
C VAL A 113 9.30 -4.90 -1.62
N LEU A 114 9.93 -6.00 -2.04
CA LEU A 114 11.25 -6.42 -1.61
C LEU A 114 12.23 -6.44 -2.78
N PHE A 115 13.40 -5.82 -2.56
CA PHE A 115 14.51 -5.82 -3.50
C PHE A 115 15.76 -6.45 -2.88
N LYS A 116 16.55 -7.13 -3.69
CA LYS A 116 17.93 -7.49 -3.40
C LYS A 116 18.81 -6.37 -3.94
N THR A 117 19.61 -5.77 -3.07
CA THR A 117 20.46 -4.64 -3.41
C THR A 117 21.92 -4.93 -3.03
N ALA A 118 22.83 -4.59 -3.92
CA ALA A 118 24.26 -4.53 -3.65
C ALA A 118 24.63 -3.06 -3.48
N PHE A 119 25.16 -2.72 -2.32
CA PHE A 119 25.77 -1.44 -2.02
C PHE A 119 27.28 -1.55 -2.01
N GLU A 120 28.00 -0.44 -2.10
CA GLU A 120 29.47 -0.40 -2.05
C GLU A 120 30.03 -1.08 -0.79
N HIS A 121 29.37 -0.85 0.36
CA HIS A 121 29.88 -1.32 1.67
C HIS A 121 29.08 -2.49 2.24
N LYS A 122 28.02 -2.95 1.55
CA LYS A 122 27.23 -4.12 1.97
C LYS A 122 26.61 -4.84 0.78
N ASN A 123 26.98 -6.11 0.60
CA ASN A 123 26.50 -6.95 -0.48
C ASN A 123 26.47 -8.44 -0.05
N PRO A 124 25.36 -9.18 -0.20
CA PRO A 124 24.03 -8.67 -0.55
C PRO A 124 23.30 -8.07 0.65
N THR A 125 22.30 -7.24 0.38
CA THR A 125 21.35 -6.78 1.39
C THR A 125 19.92 -6.77 0.81
N ALA A 126 18.93 -6.59 1.66
CA ALA A 126 17.54 -6.47 1.23
C ALA A 126 16.99 -5.08 1.58
N GLU A 127 16.29 -4.49 0.64
CA GLU A 127 15.51 -3.26 0.84
C GLU A 127 14.02 -3.60 0.76
N ARG A 128 13.26 -3.21 1.77
CA ARG A 128 11.80 -3.33 1.80
C ARG A 128 11.16 -1.96 1.76
N VAL A 129 10.25 -1.76 0.82
CA VAL A 129 9.39 -0.57 0.71
C VAL A 129 7.97 -1.02 0.93
N ILE A 130 7.25 -0.38 1.84
CA ILE A 130 5.81 -0.60 2.03
C ILE A 130 5.07 0.62 1.49
N LEU A 131 4.05 0.35 0.67
CA LEU A 131 3.24 1.37 0.02
C LEU A 131 1.77 1.17 0.33
N ILE A 132 1.03 2.26 0.31
CA ILE A 132 -0.44 2.31 0.35
C ILE A 132 -0.97 2.82 -0.98
N LYS A 133 -2.07 2.23 -1.46
CA LYS A 133 -2.78 2.72 -2.64
C LYS A 133 -3.68 3.89 -2.25
N GLN A 134 -3.45 5.04 -2.86
CA GLN A 134 -4.26 6.26 -2.72
C GLN A 134 -4.89 6.64 -4.08
N PRO A 135 -5.87 7.54 -4.13
CA PRO A 135 -6.47 7.97 -5.41
C PRO A 135 -5.46 8.50 -6.44
N ILE A 136 -4.36 9.09 -5.96
CA ILE A 136 -3.27 9.62 -6.79
C ILE A 136 -2.18 8.59 -7.10
N GLY A 137 -2.40 7.31 -6.75
CA GLY A 137 -1.46 6.21 -6.97
C GLY A 137 -0.83 5.68 -5.69
N TRP A 138 0.16 4.80 -5.84
CA TRP A 138 0.90 4.22 -4.73
C TRP A 138 1.81 5.23 -4.04
N ARG A 139 1.80 5.26 -2.70
CA ARG A 139 2.59 6.16 -1.85
C ARG A 139 3.33 5.38 -0.79
N VAL A 140 4.58 5.76 -0.51
CA VAL A 140 5.42 5.08 0.48
C VAL A 140 4.98 5.42 1.90
N ILE A 141 5.01 4.42 2.78
CA ILE A 141 4.71 4.55 4.21
C ILE A 141 5.83 4.04 5.12
N ASP A 142 6.64 3.09 4.66
CA ASP A 142 7.78 2.56 5.43
C ASP A 142 8.91 2.10 4.50
N TYR A 143 10.16 2.21 4.99
CA TYR A 143 11.35 1.77 4.29
C TYR A 143 12.37 1.19 5.27
N ARG A 144 12.91 0.01 4.91
CA ARG A 144 13.96 -0.67 5.70
C ARG A 144 15.03 -1.26 4.82
N ILE A 145 16.27 -1.20 5.35
CA ILE A 145 17.44 -1.93 4.83
C ILE A 145 17.80 -2.98 5.90
N TYR A 146 18.08 -4.23 5.49
CA TYR A 146 18.35 -5.37 6.37
C TYR A 146 19.82 -5.78 6.34
#